data_6fbbba3fbea765f931fbb2e6e4b2db7c
#
_entry.id   6fbbba3fbea765f931fbb2e6e4b2db7c
#
_cell.length_a   1.000
_cell.length_b   1.000
_cell.length_c   1.000
_cell.angle_alpha   90.00
_cell.angle_beta   90.00
_cell.angle_gamma   90.00
#
_symmetry.space_group_name_H-M   'P 1'
#
loop_
_entity.id
_entity.type
_entity.pdbx_description
1 polymer ?
#
loop_
_entity_poly.entity_id
_entity_poly.type
_entity_poly.pdbx_seq_one_letter_code
_entity_poly.pdbx_strand_id
1 'polypeptide(L)'
;MTEDEQRPEGQEPGPASLPRRRVLVGLGLGAASFGLLRRLPTGRRPDRTGAAAPPTATTTTSTTAAPRPTVDVPPALDDSLAIADDGHVHDVVLAGGRVVDPGSHFDAVAHVGIDGDTITRISLEPLTGTTTVDARGLVVAPGFIDVLSYPVNGHGEWFKVADGVTTNLCLHGIDDTMADFLREASRLDPPVNYGGATDQYEHRKKMGVNLDWATEAQIQELAARATADVAAGALGIHEQPEYTLGLAFEELLAHGEVAARYDVPLCLHLRHSRPDPPSLQAEGVDEAIRVAWETGCRIHIEHLNSTGGTGRMADAVAQVDAARAEGLSITACVYPYTFWATYAGSARFDDFQDKYGIGHGDLQVANTPDRVTAAEWPSIRERNLLTAAFAMSEEDVTGALAAPWVMIGSDAILTESGNNHPRSTGCFSRLLGVYVRERGVLTLEDALARMTILPARLLEGVSSAMARRGRIQAGAVADVTVFDPDTIIDRSSIADTGVASAGVEHVLVGGRFVRRNGINDRSERPGLPILRDAE
;
A
#
# COMPACT_ATOMS: atom_id res chain seq x y z
N MET A 1 25.60 2.91 79.09
CA MET A 1 24.27 3.39 79.35
C MET A 1 24.01 4.37 78.24
N THR A 2 23.40 3.99 77.22
CA THR A 2 22.07 3.57 76.82
C THR A 2 21.63 4.56 75.72
N GLU A 3 21.16 4.35 74.72
CA GLU A 3 20.13 3.57 74.09
C GLU A 3 20.21 3.68 72.54
N ASP A 4 20.06 2.56 71.88
CA ASP A 4 19.91 2.41 70.50
C ASP A 4 18.56 3.00 70.04
N GLU A 5 18.54 3.83 69.00
CA GLU A 5 17.33 4.09 68.19
C GLU A 5 17.57 3.63 66.74
N GLN A 6 16.92 2.56 66.41
CA GLN A 6 16.86 1.97 65.08
C GLN A 6 16.17 2.92 64.10
N ARG A 7 16.85 3.27 63.01
CA ARG A 7 16.24 3.82 61.76
C ARG A 7 15.79 2.68 60.87
N PRO A 8 14.62 2.74 60.28
CA PRO A 8 14.26 1.81 59.22
C PRO A 8 14.92 2.20 57.90
N GLU A 9 15.39 1.16 57.21
CA GLU A 9 16.06 1.20 55.90
C GLU A 9 15.13 1.71 54.79
N GLY A 10 15.80 2.30 53.81
CA GLY A 10 15.30 3.07 52.69
C GLY A 10 14.39 2.34 51.71
N GLN A 11 13.41 3.06 51.30
CA GLN A 11 12.76 2.85 50.01
C GLN A 11 13.51 3.65 48.94
N GLU A 12 14.02 2.96 47.95
CA GLU A 12 14.50 3.57 46.71
C GLU A 12 13.34 4.28 45.98
N PRO A 13 13.57 5.45 45.38
CA PRO A 13 12.54 6.09 44.56
C PRO A 13 12.39 5.33 43.23
N GLY A 14 11.21 4.77 43.00
CA GLY A 14 10.82 4.23 41.72
C GLY A 14 10.86 5.29 40.62
N PRO A 15 11.05 4.88 39.33
CA PRO A 15 11.20 5.83 38.25
C PRO A 15 9.91 6.64 38.07
N ALA A 16 10.08 7.94 37.88
CA ALA A 16 9.02 8.90 37.61
C ALA A 16 8.23 8.48 36.37
N SER A 17 6.95 8.26 36.56
CA SER A 17 6.00 8.03 35.46
C SER A 17 5.88 9.30 34.62
N LEU A 18 6.41 9.28 33.41
CA LEU A 18 6.10 10.25 32.37
C LEU A 18 4.61 10.15 32.03
N PRO A 19 3.91 11.26 31.79
CA PRO A 19 2.51 11.22 31.43
C PRO A 19 2.35 10.51 30.07
N ARG A 20 1.62 9.40 30.06
CA ARG A 20 1.18 8.71 28.84
C ARG A 20 0.31 9.65 28.02
N ARG A 21 0.89 10.32 27.04
CA ARG A 21 0.11 10.88 25.92
C ARG A 21 -0.40 9.70 25.12
N ARG A 22 -1.70 9.47 25.23
CA ARG A 22 -2.43 8.59 24.32
C ARG A 22 -2.31 9.20 22.93
N VAL A 23 -1.61 8.52 22.03
CA VAL A 23 -1.82 8.70 20.59
C VAL A 23 -3.18 8.08 20.32
N LEU A 24 -4.20 8.91 20.31
CA LEU A 24 -5.51 8.55 19.78
C LEU A 24 -5.33 8.50 18.27
N VAL A 25 -5.25 7.30 17.71
CA VAL A 25 -5.67 7.07 16.32
C VAL A 25 -7.14 7.47 16.29
N GLY A 26 -7.38 8.70 15.83
CA GLY A 26 -8.69 9.32 15.96
C GLY A 26 -9.64 8.85 14.87
N LEU A 27 -10.24 7.68 15.04
CA LEU A 27 -11.57 7.42 14.47
C LEU A 27 -12.60 7.88 15.51
N GLY A 28 -12.85 9.19 15.52
CA GLY A 28 -13.85 9.81 16.37
C GLY A 28 -15.24 9.51 15.87
N LEU A 29 -15.94 8.62 16.55
CA LEU A 29 -17.40 8.48 16.40
C LEU A 29 -18.09 9.48 17.34
N GLY A 30 -18.63 10.53 16.73
CA GLY A 30 -19.67 11.33 17.37
C GLY A 30 -20.98 10.53 17.41
N ALA A 31 -21.55 10.38 18.61
CA ALA A 31 -22.89 9.86 18.78
C ALA A 31 -23.90 10.76 18.07
N ALA A 32 -24.51 10.26 16.99
CA ALA A 32 -25.60 10.94 16.30
C ALA A 32 -26.93 10.52 16.93
N SER A 33 -27.63 11.51 17.48
CA SER A 33 -28.99 11.43 17.97
C SER A 33 -29.98 11.16 16.82
N PHE A 34 -30.93 10.27 17.05
CA PHE A 34 -32.05 9.97 16.17
C PHE A 34 -32.90 11.21 15.88
N GLY A 35 -33.23 11.45 14.60
CA GLY A 35 -34.21 12.45 14.23
C GLY A 35 -34.57 12.49 12.75
N LEU A 36 -35.74 11.98 12.44
CA LEU A 36 -36.63 12.25 11.31
C LEU A 36 -36.18 11.99 9.85
N LEU A 37 -36.75 10.91 9.32
CA LEU A 37 -37.00 10.70 7.89
C LEU A 37 -37.69 11.92 7.24
N ARG A 38 -37.04 12.60 6.31
CA ARG A 38 -37.68 13.43 5.30
C ARG A 38 -37.55 12.77 3.93
N ARG A 39 -38.69 12.45 3.33
CA ARG A 39 -38.83 11.95 1.96
C ARG A 39 -38.29 12.97 0.97
N LEU A 40 -37.43 12.53 0.07
CA LEU A 40 -36.97 13.31 -1.10
C LEU A 40 -38.02 13.24 -2.21
N PRO A 41 -38.23 14.29 -3.00
CA PRO A 41 -39.14 14.31 -4.13
C PRO A 41 -38.51 13.62 -5.36
N THR A 42 -39.27 12.72 -5.97
CA THR A 42 -38.94 12.05 -7.23
C THR A 42 -39.06 13.04 -8.40
N GLY A 43 -37.94 13.44 -8.97
CA GLY A 43 -37.88 14.18 -10.24
C GLY A 43 -38.00 13.21 -11.44
N ARG A 44 -39.01 13.42 -12.29
CA ARG A 44 -39.24 12.70 -13.54
C ARG A 44 -38.15 13.03 -14.56
N ARG A 45 -37.56 11.99 -15.15
CA ARG A 45 -36.78 12.08 -16.41
C ARG A 45 -37.71 12.13 -17.61
N PRO A 46 -37.38 12.88 -18.68
CA PRO A 46 -38.12 12.84 -19.93
C PRO A 46 -37.77 11.61 -20.75
N ASP A 47 -38.83 10.99 -21.34
CA ASP A 47 -38.78 9.89 -22.28
C ASP A 47 -38.00 10.26 -23.55
N ARG A 48 -37.09 9.41 -23.96
CA ARG A 48 -36.63 9.33 -25.37
C ARG A 48 -36.96 7.94 -25.93
N THR A 49 -37.91 7.95 -26.81
CA THR A 49 -38.33 6.81 -27.64
C THR A 49 -37.40 6.65 -28.85
N GLY A 50 -37.00 5.43 -29.13
CA GLY A 50 -36.85 4.89 -30.48
C GLY A 50 -35.44 4.85 -31.04
N ALA A 51 -34.80 3.67 -31.01
CA ALA A 51 -33.89 3.25 -32.09
C ALA A 51 -33.97 1.73 -32.26
N ALA A 52 -34.04 1.32 -33.53
CA ALA A 52 -34.27 -0.01 -34.02
C ALA A 52 -33.03 -0.93 -33.84
N ALA A 53 -33.28 -2.25 -33.72
CA ALA A 53 -32.28 -3.29 -33.66
C ALA A 53 -31.58 -3.49 -35.02
N PRO A 54 -30.27 -3.74 -35.09
CA PRO A 54 -29.58 -4.23 -36.26
C PRO A 54 -29.56 -5.78 -36.34
N PRO A 55 -29.37 -6.37 -37.52
CA PRO A 55 -29.55 -7.79 -37.78
C PRO A 55 -28.35 -8.64 -37.33
N THR A 56 -28.67 -9.88 -36.92
CA THR A 56 -27.74 -10.97 -36.61
C THR A 56 -26.86 -11.33 -37.80
N ALA A 57 -25.55 -11.18 -37.67
CA ALA A 57 -24.55 -11.77 -38.53
C ALA A 57 -23.68 -12.76 -37.76
N THR A 58 -23.84 -14.04 -38.05
CA THR A 58 -22.97 -15.11 -37.59
C THR A 58 -21.65 -15.05 -38.34
N THR A 59 -20.58 -14.68 -37.69
CA THR A 59 -19.24 -14.78 -38.25
C THR A 59 -18.33 -15.50 -37.26
N THR A 60 -17.94 -16.71 -37.64
CA THR A 60 -16.84 -17.47 -37.00
C THR A 60 -15.54 -16.71 -37.20
N THR A 61 -14.98 -16.17 -36.16
CA THR A 61 -13.64 -15.57 -36.18
C THR A 61 -12.66 -16.38 -35.34
N SER A 62 -11.67 -16.87 -36.05
CA SER A 62 -10.42 -17.43 -35.51
C SER A 62 -9.75 -16.39 -34.57
N THR A 63 -9.57 -16.76 -33.32
CA THR A 63 -8.88 -15.94 -32.31
C THR A 63 -7.39 -15.98 -32.57
N THR A 64 -6.86 -15.03 -33.31
CA THR A 64 -5.46 -14.64 -33.25
C THR A 64 -5.29 -13.73 -32.02
N ALA A 65 -4.47 -14.16 -31.10
CA ALA A 65 -4.12 -13.36 -29.93
C ALA A 65 -3.61 -11.98 -30.37
N ALA A 66 -4.15 -10.93 -29.76
CA ALA A 66 -3.67 -9.56 -29.98
C ALA A 66 -2.19 -9.46 -29.60
N PRO A 67 -1.38 -8.68 -30.34
CA PRO A 67 0.02 -8.45 -29.96
C PRO A 67 0.06 -7.78 -28.59
N ARG A 68 0.90 -8.31 -27.68
CA ARG A 68 1.21 -7.68 -26.41
C ARG A 68 1.72 -6.26 -26.68
N PRO A 69 1.29 -5.24 -25.89
CA PRO A 69 1.89 -3.93 -26.01
C PRO A 69 3.40 -4.08 -25.73
N THR A 70 4.20 -3.66 -26.68
CA THR A 70 5.65 -3.58 -26.52
C THR A 70 5.92 -2.49 -25.49
N VAL A 71 6.31 -2.92 -24.29
CA VAL A 71 6.98 -2.04 -23.33
C VAL A 71 8.28 -1.63 -24.01
N ASP A 72 8.59 -0.33 -24.05
CA ASP A 72 9.89 0.16 -24.51
C ASP A 72 10.98 -0.58 -23.72
N VAL A 73 11.69 -1.46 -24.39
CA VAL A 73 12.82 -2.18 -23.83
C VAL A 73 13.94 -1.16 -23.68
N PRO A 74 14.44 -0.90 -22.47
CA PRO A 74 15.66 -0.12 -22.30
C PRO A 74 16.78 -0.76 -23.12
N PRO A 75 17.79 0.01 -23.57
CA PRO A 75 18.88 -0.54 -24.36
C PRO A 75 19.48 -1.76 -23.66
N ALA A 76 19.82 -2.76 -24.46
CA ALA A 76 20.41 -4.03 -24.01
C ALA A 76 21.46 -3.78 -22.93
N LEU A 77 21.43 -4.63 -21.90
CA LEU A 77 22.41 -4.66 -20.81
C LEU A 77 23.80 -4.36 -21.38
N ASP A 78 24.36 -3.24 -20.92
CA ASP A 78 25.66 -2.74 -21.33
C ASP A 78 26.73 -3.86 -21.16
N ASP A 79 27.64 -3.98 -22.12
CA ASP A 79 28.80 -4.89 -22.05
C ASP A 79 29.65 -4.73 -20.77
N SER A 80 29.33 -3.72 -19.92
CA SER A 80 29.92 -3.50 -18.60
C SER A 80 29.76 -4.66 -17.62
N LEU A 81 28.76 -5.57 -17.82
CA LEU A 81 28.58 -6.77 -17.01
C LEU A 81 29.70 -7.81 -17.20
N ALA A 82 30.41 -7.75 -18.32
CA ALA A 82 31.52 -8.66 -18.66
C ALA A 82 32.91 -8.05 -18.42
N ILE A 83 33.01 -6.81 -17.91
CA ILE A 83 34.31 -6.18 -17.63
C ILE A 83 34.94 -6.89 -16.42
N ALA A 84 36.16 -7.39 -16.61
CA ALA A 84 36.95 -7.99 -15.54
C ALA A 84 37.06 -7.05 -14.33
N ASP A 85 37.13 -7.63 -13.14
CA ASP A 85 37.36 -6.91 -11.89
C ASP A 85 38.55 -5.96 -12.06
N ASP A 86 38.32 -4.67 -11.88
CA ASP A 86 39.35 -3.62 -11.97
C ASP A 86 40.19 -3.52 -10.68
N GLY A 87 39.99 -4.45 -9.74
CA GLY A 87 40.64 -4.47 -8.44
C GLY A 87 39.97 -3.55 -7.42
N HIS A 88 38.78 -3.00 -7.73
CA HIS A 88 38.00 -2.20 -6.79
C HIS A 88 37.50 -3.07 -5.63
N VAL A 89 37.60 -2.56 -4.41
CA VAL A 89 37.09 -3.19 -3.21
C VAL A 89 35.82 -2.47 -2.79
N HIS A 90 34.67 -3.10 -3.03
CA HIS A 90 33.36 -2.57 -2.64
C HIS A 90 33.18 -2.56 -1.12
N ASP A 91 32.33 -1.68 -0.59
CA ASP A 91 31.96 -1.70 0.82
C ASP A 91 31.19 -2.99 1.15
N VAL A 92 30.23 -3.38 0.30
CA VAL A 92 29.44 -4.62 0.41
C VAL A 92 29.40 -5.32 -0.95
N VAL A 93 29.56 -6.64 -0.92
CA VAL A 93 29.28 -7.54 -2.05
C VAL A 93 28.24 -8.56 -1.66
N LEU A 94 27.13 -8.63 -2.41
CA LEU A 94 26.19 -9.75 -2.37
C LEU A 94 26.63 -10.76 -3.42
N ALA A 95 27.16 -11.91 -2.97
CA ALA A 95 27.95 -12.81 -3.82
C ALA A 95 27.15 -14.03 -4.29
N GLY A 96 27.02 -14.19 -5.62
CA GLY A 96 26.54 -15.43 -6.25
C GLY A 96 25.05 -15.73 -6.05
N GLY A 97 24.21 -14.72 -5.76
CA GLY A 97 22.77 -14.84 -5.70
C GLY A 97 22.11 -14.80 -7.07
N ARG A 98 20.88 -15.31 -7.18
CA ARG A 98 20.04 -15.07 -8.35
C ARG A 98 19.55 -13.63 -8.30
N VAL A 99 20.19 -12.75 -9.06
CA VAL A 99 19.81 -11.34 -9.18
C VAL A 99 18.65 -11.25 -10.15
N VAL A 100 17.51 -10.69 -9.68
CA VAL A 100 16.32 -10.47 -10.49
C VAL A 100 15.97 -8.98 -10.46
N ASP A 101 16.13 -8.30 -11.60
CA ASP A 101 15.73 -6.92 -11.79
C ASP A 101 14.62 -6.80 -12.84
N PRO A 102 13.35 -6.65 -12.43
CA PRO A 102 12.26 -6.50 -13.37
C PRO A 102 12.34 -5.22 -14.21
N GLY A 103 13.12 -4.22 -13.76
CA GLY A 103 13.29 -2.96 -14.46
C GLY A 103 14.07 -3.09 -15.78
N SER A 104 15.02 -4.03 -15.82
CA SER A 104 15.85 -4.34 -16.99
C SER A 104 15.61 -5.74 -17.56
N HIS A 105 14.71 -6.53 -16.97
CA HIS A 105 14.49 -7.95 -17.28
C HIS A 105 15.74 -8.82 -17.05
N PHE A 106 16.61 -8.41 -16.10
CA PHE A 106 17.78 -9.18 -15.75
C PHE A 106 17.42 -10.29 -14.75
N ASP A 107 17.78 -11.52 -15.08
CA ASP A 107 17.59 -12.70 -14.21
C ASP A 107 18.76 -13.68 -14.42
N ALA A 108 19.76 -13.58 -13.55
CA ALA A 108 20.94 -14.44 -13.61
C ALA A 108 21.61 -14.59 -12.24
N VAL A 109 22.41 -15.63 -12.08
CA VAL A 109 23.35 -15.73 -10.94
C VAL A 109 24.48 -14.73 -11.15
N ALA A 110 24.58 -13.75 -10.26
CA ALA A 110 25.52 -12.65 -10.36
C ALA A 110 25.98 -12.16 -8.98
N HIS A 111 26.88 -11.18 -9.00
CA HIS A 111 27.39 -10.49 -7.83
C HIS A 111 26.97 -9.03 -7.90
N VAL A 112 26.56 -8.45 -6.76
CA VAL A 112 26.18 -7.05 -6.66
C VAL A 112 27.17 -6.33 -5.77
N GLY A 113 27.89 -5.35 -6.31
CA GLY A 113 28.82 -4.47 -5.60
C GLY A 113 28.12 -3.18 -5.18
N ILE A 114 28.27 -2.79 -3.92
CA ILE A 114 27.64 -1.63 -3.29
C ILE A 114 28.73 -0.78 -2.65
N ASP A 115 28.70 0.52 -2.90
CA ASP A 115 29.58 1.51 -2.27
C ASP A 115 28.72 2.65 -1.70
N GLY A 116 28.82 2.87 -0.41
CA GLY A 116 27.95 3.79 0.32
C GLY A 116 26.47 3.43 0.15
N ASP A 117 25.67 4.33 -0.39
CA ASP A 117 24.24 4.16 -0.62
C ASP A 117 23.88 3.65 -2.04
N THR A 118 24.88 3.33 -2.86
CA THR A 118 24.69 3.13 -4.31
C THR A 118 25.14 1.74 -4.74
N ILE A 119 24.35 1.09 -5.59
CA ILE A 119 24.76 -0.08 -6.35
C ILE A 119 25.73 0.40 -7.42
N THR A 120 26.98 0.00 -7.33
CA THR A 120 28.03 0.48 -8.25
C THR A 120 28.36 -0.51 -9.34
N ARG A 121 28.08 -1.82 -9.11
CA ARG A 121 28.38 -2.87 -10.10
C ARG A 121 27.47 -4.09 -9.96
N ILE A 122 27.09 -4.65 -11.11
CA ILE A 122 26.56 -6.01 -11.21
C ILE A 122 27.54 -6.79 -12.10
N SER A 123 27.95 -7.99 -11.69
CA SER A 123 28.99 -8.76 -12.40
C SER A 123 28.67 -10.25 -12.39
N LEU A 124 28.90 -10.91 -13.50
CA LEU A 124 28.89 -12.38 -13.58
C LEU A 124 30.15 -13.00 -12.99
N GLU A 125 31.23 -12.21 -12.92
CA GLU A 125 32.49 -12.60 -12.30
C GLU A 125 32.53 -12.17 -10.83
N PRO A 126 33.24 -12.87 -9.95
CA PRO A 126 33.37 -12.53 -8.53
C PRO A 126 33.88 -11.11 -8.32
N LEU A 127 33.27 -10.40 -7.37
CA LEU A 127 33.68 -9.08 -6.89
C LEU A 127 34.38 -9.19 -5.54
N THR A 128 35.27 -8.24 -5.24
CA THR A 128 35.95 -8.11 -3.95
C THR A 128 35.23 -7.06 -3.08
N GLY A 129 34.94 -7.39 -1.84
CA GLY A 129 34.29 -6.46 -0.91
C GLY A 129 34.86 -6.50 0.50
N THR A 130 34.79 -5.37 1.21
CA THR A 130 35.10 -5.27 2.65
C THR A 130 34.18 -6.18 3.45
N THR A 131 32.89 -6.18 3.12
CA THR A 131 31.88 -7.12 3.62
C THR A 131 31.36 -7.94 2.45
N THR A 132 31.52 -9.26 2.52
CA THR A 132 30.94 -10.18 1.52
C THR A 132 29.85 -11.01 2.18
N VAL A 133 28.67 -11.04 1.57
CA VAL A 133 27.52 -11.87 1.95
C VAL A 133 27.38 -12.98 0.91
N ASP A 134 27.40 -14.21 1.36
CA ASP A 134 27.11 -15.36 0.50
C ASP A 134 25.60 -15.43 0.23
N ALA A 135 25.20 -15.10 -1.00
CA ALA A 135 23.81 -15.11 -1.45
C ALA A 135 23.45 -16.33 -2.30
N ARG A 136 24.33 -17.36 -2.36
CA ARG A 136 24.07 -18.57 -3.16
C ARG A 136 22.81 -19.29 -2.70
N GLY A 137 21.93 -19.60 -3.65
CA GLY A 137 20.61 -20.18 -3.38
C GLY A 137 19.53 -19.16 -3.02
N LEU A 138 19.91 -17.90 -2.81
CA LEU A 138 18.98 -16.82 -2.51
C LEU A 138 18.69 -15.97 -3.75
N VAL A 139 17.55 -15.29 -3.73
CA VAL A 139 17.18 -14.24 -4.69
C VAL A 139 17.64 -12.90 -4.14
N VAL A 140 18.33 -12.12 -4.99
CA VAL A 140 18.68 -10.73 -4.75
C VAL A 140 17.77 -9.85 -5.62
N ALA A 141 16.86 -9.11 -5.01
CA ALA A 141 15.86 -8.29 -5.67
C ALA A 141 15.95 -6.84 -5.20
N PRO A 142 15.38 -5.89 -5.96
CA PRO A 142 15.18 -4.53 -5.43
C PRO A 142 14.38 -4.58 -4.13
N GLY A 143 14.66 -3.67 -3.22
CA GLY A 143 13.89 -3.52 -1.99
C GLY A 143 12.42 -3.27 -2.28
N PHE A 144 11.53 -3.92 -1.53
CA PHE A 144 10.09 -3.80 -1.77
C PHE A 144 9.59 -2.41 -1.38
N ILE A 145 8.70 -1.87 -2.20
CA ILE A 145 8.07 -0.56 -2.04
C ILE A 145 6.59 -0.79 -1.75
N ASP A 146 6.17 -0.47 -0.54
CA ASP A 146 4.77 -0.53 -0.14
C ASP A 146 4.08 0.79 -0.46
N VAL A 147 3.21 0.80 -1.45
CA VAL A 147 2.50 2.00 -1.92
C VAL A 147 1.22 2.29 -1.13
N LEU A 148 0.79 1.35 -0.29
CA LEU A 148 -0.46 1.48 0.48
C LEU A 148 -0.21 1.06 1.92
N SER A 149 0.07 2.02 2.78
CA SER A 149 0.32 1.78 4.19
C SER A 149 -0.07 3.00 5.00
N TYR A 150 -0.10 2.84 6.30
CA TYR A 150 -0.19 3.93 7.27
C TYR A 150 1.21 4.35 7.74
N PRO A 151 1.35 5.51 8.42
CA PRO A 151 2.61 5.93 9.00
C PRO A 151 3.22 4.84 9.89
N VAL A 152 4.51 4.57 9.70
CA VAL A 152 5.23 3.60 10.52
C VAL A 152 5.33 4.07 11.96
N ASN A 153 5.40 3.11 12.88
CA ASN A 153 5.65 3.35 14.30
C ASN A 153 6.79 2.45 14.80
N GLY A 154 7.28 2.69 16.00
CA GLY A 154 8.45 1.99 16.54
C GLY A 154 8.31 0.46 16.68
N HIS A 155 7.11 -0.09 16.55
CA HIS A 155 6.84 -1.52 16.52
C HIS A 155 6.60 -2.03 15.09
N GLY A 156 5.68 -1.40 14.38
CA GLY A 156 5.22 -1.84 13.05
C GLY A 156 6.30 -1.78 11.97
N GLU A 157 7.23 -0.81 12.04
CA GLU A 157 8.34 -0.66 11.10
C GLU A 157 9.21 -1.92 10.96
N TRP A 158 9.35 -2.68 12.06
CA TRP A 158 10.17 -3.89 12.06
C TRP A 158 9.49 -5.10 11.43
N PHE A 159 8.17 -5.09 11.33
CA PHE A 159 7.44 -6.04 10.51
C PHE A 159 7.61 -5.72 9.01
N LYS A 160 7.64 -4.42 8.64
CA LYS A 160 7.96 -4.00 7.27
C LYS A 160 9.33 -4.50 6.85
N VAL A 161 10.36 -4.27 7.67
CA VAL A 161 11.71 -4.79 7.44
C VAL A 161 11.71 -6.32 7.31
N ALA A 162 11.00 -7.02 8.19
CA ALA A 162 10.93 -8.49 8.16
C ALA A 162 10.19 -9.04 6.94
N ASP A 163 9.33 -8.24 6.29
CA ASP A 163 8.62 -8.57 5.05
C ASP A 163 9.35 -8.08 3.79
N GLY A 164 10.59 -7.57 3.93
CA GLY A 164 11.44 -7.14 2.82
C GLY A 164 11.18 -5.72 2.32
N VAL A 165 10.37 -4.93 3.02
CA VAL A 165 10.07 -3.56 2.64
C VAL A 165 11.24 -2.64 3.00
N THR A 166 11.70 -1.86 2.04
CA THR A 166 12.72 -0.81 2.19
C THR A 166 12.13 0.59 2.12
N THR A 167 10.94 0.72 1.53
CA THR A 167 10.25 2.01 1.36
C THR A 167 8.77 1.84 1.69
N ASN A 168 8.30 2.54 2.72
CA ASN A 168 6.90 2.56 3.16
C ASN A 168 6.24 3.87 2.77
N LEU A 169 5.31 3.82 1.82
CA LEU A 169 4.59 4.99 1.34
C LEU A 169 3.14 4.98 1.86
N CYS A 170 2.79 6.05 2.58
CA CYS A 170 1.47 6.25 3.13
C CYS A 170 0.57 6.92 2.08
N LEU A 171 0.37 6.28 0.91
CA LEU A 171 -0.54 6.85 -0.08
C LEU A 171 -2.01 6.78 0.36
N HIS A 172 -2.31 5.99 1.40
CA HIS A 172 -3.61 5.96 2.11
C HIS A 172 -3.77 7.09 3.14
N GLY A 173 -3.02 8.19 2.96
CA GLY A 173 -3.03 9.33 3.86
C GLY A 173 -1.97 9.29 4.96
N ILE A 174 -1.50 10.47 5.33
CA ILE A 174 -0.44 10.66 6.33
C ILE A 174 -0.96 11.01 7.73
N ASP A 175 -2.26 10.94 7.97
CA ASP A 175 -2.96 11.22 9.23
C ASP A 175 -2.81 12.65 9.77
N ASP A 176 -2.11 13.55 9.06
CA ASP A 176 -1.90 14.94 9.48
C ASP A 176 -1.50 15.84 8.29
N THR A 177 -0.95 17.03 8.53
CA THR A 177 -0.28 17.83 7.51
C THR A 177 1.07 17.22 7.14
N MET A 178 1.56 17.48 5.93
CA MET A 178 2.87 16.98 5.50
C MET A 178 3.99 17.45 6.43
N ALA A 179 3.94 18.68 6.92
CA ALA A 179 4.94 19.21 7.85
C ALA A 179 4.94 18.47 9.21
N ASP A 180 3.77 18.11 9.72
CA ASP A 180 3.64 17.37 10.97
C ASP A 180 4.09 15.92 10.81
N PHE A 181 3.70 15.27 9.72
CA PHE A 181 4.14 13.92 9.36
C PHE A 181 5.68 13.82 9.29
N LEU A 182 6.33 14.73 8.57
CA LEU A 182 7.80 14.75 8.47
C LEU A 182 8.48 14.97 9.81
N ARG A 183 7.90 15.84 10.66
CA ARG A 183 8.42 16.08 12.01
C ARG A 183 8.34 14.83 12.89
N GLU A 184 7.21 14.12 12.86
CA GLU A 184 7.04 12.90 13.64
C GLU A 184 7.92 11.75 13.10
N ALA A 185 7.99 11.57 11.78
CA ALA A 185 8.88 10.61 11.14
C ALA A 185 10.36 10.88 11.47
N SER A 186 10.78 12.15 11.45
CA SER A 186 12.15 12.54 11.85
C SER A 186 12.47 12.23 13.31
N ARG A 187 11.47 12.22 14.20
CA ARG A 187 11.67 11.82 15.62
C ARG A 187 11.71 10.33 15.80
N LEU A 188 10.96 9.61 14.98
CA LEU A 188 10.95 8.15 14.99
C LEU A 188 12.25 7.58 14.44
N ASP A 189 12.85 8.29 13.47
CA ASP A 189 14.07 7.86 12.77
C ASP A 189 13.92 6.44 12.22
N PRO A 190 13.02 6.21 11.23
CA PRO A 190 12.64 4.87 10.82
C PRO A 190 13.74 4.11 10.07
N PRO A 191 13.76 2.77 10.13
CA PRO A 191 14.72 1.95 9.40
C PRO A 191 14.44 1.86 7.90
N VAL A 192 13.23 2.24 7.45
CA VAL A 192 12.79 2.22 6.06
C VAL A 192 12.54 3.62 5.54
N ASN A 193 12.71 3.86 4.24
CA ASN A 193 12.34 5.12 3.62
C ASN A 193 10.83 5.37 3.77
N TYR A 194 10.41 6.63 3.83
CA TYR A 194 9.03 7.00 4.12
C TYR A 194 8.57 8.23 3.32
N GLY A 195 7.29 8.28 2.99
CA GLY A 195 6.62 9.38 2.31
C GLY A 195 5.13 9.11 2.28
N GLY A 196 4.33 9.99 1.69
CA GLY A 196 2.90 9.75 1.62
C GLY A 196 2.09 10.81 0.90
N ALA A 197 0.79 10.57 0.81
CA ALA A 197 -0.20 11.46 0.23
C ALA A 197 -0.88 12.31 1.32
N THR A 198 -1.29 13.53 0.98
CA THR A 198 -2.10 14.35 1.87
C THR A 198 -3.44 13.68 2.17
N ASP A 199 -3.94 13.79 3.39
CA ASP A 199 -5.15 13.12 3.88
C ASP A 199 -6.33 14.09 3.98
N GLN A 200 -7.25 14.01 3.02
CA GLN A 200 -8.40 14.89 2.96
C GLN A 200 -9.44 14.59 4.05
N TYR A 201 -9.53 13.35 4.51
CA TYR A 201 -10.39 12.99 5.64
C TYR A 201 -9.96 13.71 6.93
N GLU A 202 -8.65 13.76 7.22
CA GLU A 202 -8.13 14.51 8.36
C GLU A 202 -8.30 16.02 8.17
N HIS A 203 -8.15 16.55 6.95
CA HIS A 203 -8.45 17.97 6.68
C HIS A 203 -9.93 18.30 6.91
N ARG A 204 -10.85 17.43 6.48
CA ARG A 204 -12.29 17.60 6.75
C ARG A 204 -12.58 17.62 8.25
N LYS A 205 -11.97 16.75 9.03
CA LYS A 205 -12.10 16.72 10.50
C LYS A 205 -11.59 18.01 11.14
N LYS A 206 -10.41 18.48 10.75
CA LYS A 206 -9.82 19.74 11.25
C LYS A 206 -10.66 20.98 10.91
N MET A 207 -11.41 20.93 9.80
CA MET A 207 -12.35 21.99 9.41
C MET A 207 -13.74 21.83 10.03
N GLY A 208 -14.01 20.75 10.75
CA GLY A 208 -15.33 20.46 11.32
C GLY A 208 -16.39 20.05 10.30
N VAL A 209 -16.00 19.73 9.06
CA VAL A 209 -16.90 19.17 8.02
C VAL A 209 -17.24 17.73 8.35
N ASN A 210 -16.25 16.96 8.83
CA ASN A 210 -16.39 15.54 9.17
C ASN A 210 -16.99 14.71 8.02
N LEU A 211 -18.11 14.03 8.28
CA LEU A 211 -18.83 13.19 7.32
C LEU A 211 -19.98 13.91 6.61
N ASP A 212 -20.20 15.19 6.90
CA ASP A 212 -21.25 15.99 6.28
C ASP A 212 -20.87 16.45 4.86
N TRP A 213 -21.85 16.91 4.10
CA TRP A 213 -21.60 17.53 2.78
C TRP A 213 -20.83 18.83 2.97
N ALA A 214 -19.71 18.98 2.25
CA ALA A 214 -18.96 20.21 2.23
C ALA A 214 -19.68 21.27 1.35
N THR A 215 -19.67 22.51 1.79
CA THR A 215 -20.08 23.64 0.96
C THR A 215 -19.00 23.94 -0.08
N GLU A 216 -19.34 24.66 -1.16
CA GLU A 216 -18.37 25.07 -2.18
C GLU A 216 -17.15 25.79 -1.58
N ALA A 217 -17.34 26.68 -0.61
CA ALA A 217 -16.26 27.39 0.07
C ALA A 217 -15.36 26.41 0.87
N GLN A 218 -15.94 25.37 1.47
CA GLN A 218 -15.18 24.34 2.18
C GLN A 218 -14.42 23.45 1.22
N ILE A 219 -14.99 23.11 0.05
CA ILE A 219 -14.28 22.36 -1.01
C ILE A 219 -13.06 23.14 -1.49
N GLN A 220 -13.19 24.46 -1.72
CA GLN A 220 -12.07 25.32 -2.11
C GLN A 220 -10.98 25.38 -1.01
N GLU A 221 -11.35 25.44 0.26
CA GLU A 221 -10.40 25.41 1.38
C GLU A 221 -9.70 24.05 1.48
N LEU A 222 -10.42 22.93 1.27
CA LEU A 222 -9.84 21.58 1.23
C LEU A 222 -8.82 21.45 0.09
N ALA A 223 -9.15 21.92 -1.10
CA ALA A 223 -8.23 21.95 -2.25
C ALA A 223 -6.99 22.83 -1.99
N ALA A 224 -7.16 23.95 -1.25
CA ALA A 224 -6.02 24.79 -0.85
C ALA A 224 -5.10 24.07 0.15
N ARG A 225 -5.64 23.29 1.08
CA ARG A 225 -4.86 22.49 2.03
C ARG A 225 -4.12 21.36 1.31
N ALA A 226 -4.80 20.66 0.40
CA ALA A 226 -4.14 19.66 -0.46
C ALA A 226 -2.97 20.29 -1.24
N THR A 227 -3.18 21.48 -1.80
CA THR A 227 -2.13 22.23 -2.49
C THR A 227 -0.94 22.54 -1.58
N ALA A 228 -1.20 22.97 -0.33
CA ALA A 228 -0.13 23.26 0.63
C ALA A 228 0.70 22.03 1.00
N ASP A 229 0.05 20.89 1.20
CA ASP A 229 0.77 19.63 1.52
C ASP A 229 1.55 19.10 0.31
N VAL A 230 0.99 19.18 -0.91
CA VAL A 230 1.73 18.81 -2.13
C VAL A 230 2.95 19.71 -2.33
N ALA A 231 2.81 21.01 -2.08
CA ALA A 231 3.94 21.96 -2.10
C ALA A 231 4.98 21.66 -1.00
N ALA A 232 4.56 21.09 0.13
CA ALA A 232 5.43 20.66 1.23
C ALA A 232 6.08 19.28 1.00
N GLY A 233 5.81 18.61 -0.14
CA GLY A 233 6.46 17.37 -0.53
C GLY A 233 5.56 16.13 -0.53
N ALA A 234 4.23 16.26 -0.37
CA ALA A 234 3.34 15.11 -0.49
C ALA A 234 3.38 14.52 -1.91
N LEU A 235 3.38 13.18 -1.96
CA LEU A 235 3.55 12.40 -3.20
C LEU A 235 2.24 12.17 -3.96
N GLY A 236 1.11 12.54 -3.36
CA GLY A 236 -0.23 12.34 -3.90
C GLY A 236 -1.28 13.02 -3.03
N ILE A 237 -2.54 12.87 -3.44
CA ILE A 237 -3.71 13.30 -2.67
C ILE A 237 -4.54 12.06 -2.39
N HIS A 238 -4.88 11.81 -1.12
CA HIS A 238 -5.70 10.67 -0.72
C HIS A 238 -7.14 11.08 -0.42
N GLU A 239 -8.08 10.28 -0.91
CA GLU A 239 -9.50 10.36 -0.63
C GLU A 239 -10.12 8.99 -0.34
N GLN A 240 -11.07 8.96 0.60
CA GLN A 240 -11.73 7.71 1.00
C GLN A 240 -13.26 7.84 1.01
N PRO A 241 -13.89 7.92 -0.20
CA PRO A 241 -15.33 8.14 -0.32
C PRO A 241 -16.22 7.07 0.32
N GLU A 242 -15.77 5.83 0.50
CA GLU A 242 -16.54 4.81 1.23
C GLU A 242 -16.71 5.16 2.71
N TYR A 243 -15.70 5.78 3.33
CA TYR A 243 -15.75 6.20 4.73
C TYR A 243 -16.31 7.61 4.90
N THR A 244 -16.23 8.45 3.89
CA THR A 244 -16.64 9.86 3.92
C THR A 244 -17.99 10.02 3.21
N LEU A 245 -19.08 9.73 3.91
CA LEU A 245 -20.42 9.63 3.32
C LEU A 245 -20.90 10.92 2.63
N GLY A 246 -20.50 12.09 3.13
CA GLY A 246 -20.84 13.41 2.55
C GLY A 246 -19.81 13.93 1.54
N LEU A 247 -18.87 13.11 1.07
CA LEU A 247 -17.93 13.49 0.03
C LEU A 247 -18.65 13.54 -1.32
N ALA A 248 -18.75 14.74 -1.90
CA ALA A 248 -19.40 14.99 -3.19
C ALA A 248 -18.44 14.72 -4.36
N PHE A 249 -19.01 14.46 -5.54
CA PHE A 249 -18.22 14.31 -6.76
C PHE A 249 -17.46 15.60 -7.12
N GLU A 250 -18.03 16.76 -6.85
CA GLU A 250 -17.41 18.07 -7.04
C GLU A 250 -16.15 18.25 -6.16
N GLU A 251 -16.12 17.63 -4.98
CA GLU A 251 -14.94 17.63 -4.11
C GLU A 251 -13.83 16.75 -4.69
N LEU A 252 -14.18 15.55 -5.22
CA LEU A 252 -13.23 14.71 -5.95
C LEU A 252 -12.66 15.42 -7.17
N LEU A 253 -13.48 16.18 -7.92
CA LEU A 253 -13.01 16.98 -9.06
C LEU A 253 -12.03 18.06 -8.61
N ALA A 254 -12.34 18.80 -7.54
CA ALA A 254 -11.45 19.85 -7.03
C ALA A 254 -10.07 19.30 -6.63
N HIS A 255 -10.03 18.13 -5.98
CA HIS A 255 -8.77 17.46 -5.65
C HIS A 255 -8.09 16.85 -6.88
N GLY A 256 -8.86 16.33 -7.85
CA GLY A 256 -8.35 15.89 -9.15
C GLY A 256 -7.67 17.02 -9.94
N GLU A 257 -8.23 18.24 -9.91
CA GLU A 257 -7.62 19.42 -10.53
C GLU A 257 -6.29 19.81 -9.85
N VAL A 258 -6.21 19.69 -8.52
CA VAL A 258 -4.93 19.90 -7.80
C VAL A 258 -3.94 18.81 -8.19
N ALA A 259 -4.35 17.54 -8.20
CA ALA A 259 -3.50 16.41 -8.58
C ALA A 259 -2.96 16.56 -10.01
N ALA A 260 -3.80 16.95 -10.97
CA ALA A 260 -3.40 17.21 -12.35
C ALA A 260 -2.39 18.37 -12.48
N ARG A 261 -2.62 19.46 -11.71
CA ARG A 261 -1.73 20.64 -11.73
C ARG A 261 -0.31 20.32 -11.30
N TYR A 262 -0.15 19.46 -10.31
CA TYR A 262 1.15 19.10 -9.73
C TYR A 262 1.70 17.77 -10.24
N ASP A 263 1.02 17.13 -11.19
CA ASP A 263 1.32 15.81 -11.74
C ASP A 263 1.54 14.73 -10.65
N VAL A 264 0.76 14.79 -9.56
CA VAL A 264 0.74 13.77 -8.52
C VAL A 264 -0.48 12.85 -8.69
N PRO A 265 -0.45 11.59 -8.23
CA PRO A 265 -1.64 10.73 -8.27
C PRO A 265 -2.72 11.20 -7.27
N LEU A 266 -3.97 11.11 -7.68
CA LEU A 266 -5.12 11.07 -6.77
C LEU A 266 -5.33 9.61 -6.36
N CYS A 267 -5.11 9.30 -5.08
CA CYS A 267 -5.19 7.97 -4.50
C CYS A 267 -6.58 7.76 -3.91
N LEU A 268 -7.30 6.73 -4.35
CA LEU A 268 -8.70 6.57 -4.02
C LEU A 268 -9.01 5.24 -3.35
N HIS A 269 -9.44 5.31 -2.07
CA HIS A 269 -10.23 4.25 -1.46
C HIS A 269 -11.66 4.37 -2.00
N LEU A 270 -11.99 3.59 -3.02
CA LEU A 270 -13.24 3.71 -3.77
C LEU A 270 -14.48 3.47 -2.92
N ARG A 271 -15.61 4.04 -3.33
CA ARG A 271 -16.93 3.55 -2.89
C ARG A 271 -17.09 2.10 -3.26
N HIS A 272 -17.78 1.35 -2.41
CA HIS A 272 -18.10 -0.03 -2.70
C HIS A 272 -19.01 -0.12 -3.94
N SER A 273 -18.68 -1.03 -4.85
CA SER A 273 -19.53 -1.36 -5.99
C SER A 273 -20.45 -2.52 -5.63
N ARG A 274 -21.76 -2.33 -5.77
CA ARG A 274 -22.73 -3.39 -5.44
C ARG A 274 -22.63 -4.53 -6.45
N PRO A 275 -22.62 -5.81 -6.00
CA PRO A 275 -22.60 -6.94 -6.91
C PRO A 275 -23.92 -7.17 -7.65
N ASP A 276 -25.05 -6.59 -7.16
CA ASP A 276 -26.39 -6.85 -7.65
C ASP A 276 -26.84 -5.91 -8.78
N PRO A 277 -27.68 -6.38 -9.73
CA PRO A 277 -28.35 -5.51 -10.71
C PRO A 277 -29.15 -4.38 -10.00
N PRO A 278 -29.28 -3.16 -10.61
CA PRO A 278 -29.32 -2.95 -12.06
C PRO A 278 -28.02 -2.48 -12.70
N SER A 279 -26.94 -2.21 -11.96
CA SER A 279 -25.70 -1.76 -12.58
C SER A 279 -24.87 -2.95 -13.08
N LEU A 280 -24.48 -2.93 -14.35
CA LEU A 280 -23.50 -3.86 -14.93
C LEU A 280 -22.06 -3.38 -14.74
N GLN A 281 -21.87 -2.22 -14.11
CA GLN A 281 -20.57 -1.57 -13.93
C GLN A 281 -20.16 -1.58 -12.46
N ALA A 282 -18.86 -1.60 -12.22
CA ALA A 282 -18.30 -1.35 -10.91
C ALA A 282 -18.37 0.17 -10.62
N GLU A 283 -19.42 0.61 -9.91
CA GLU A 283 -19.77 2.01 -9.73
C GLU A 283 -18.64 2.86 -9.13
N GLY A 284 -17.91 2.32 -8.14
CA GLY A 284 -16.77 3.01 -7.55
C GLY A 284 -15.61 3.20 -8.54
N VAL A 285 -15.40 2.23 -9.45
CA VAL A 285 -14.41 2.33 -10.52
C VAL A 285 -14.85 3.35 -11.56
N ASP A 286 -16.16 3.38 -11.92
CA ASP A 286 -16.72 4.37 -12.84
C ASP A 286 -16.55 5.80 -12.31
N GLU A 287 -16.77 6.02 -11.01
CA GLU A 287 -16.54 7.33 -10.36
C GLU A 287 -15.08 7.78 -10.53
N ALA A 288 -14.11 6.89 -10.26
CA ALA A 288 -12.68 7.18 -10.42
C ALA A 288 -12.29 7.49 -11.88
N ILE A 289 -12.81 6.71 -12.84
CA ILE A 289 -12.58 6.93 -14.28
C ILE A 289 -13.14 8.31 -14.70
N ARG A 290 -14.32 8.67 -14.21
CA ARG A 290 -14.92 9.99 -14.50
C ARG A 290 -14.08 11.14 -13.96
N VAL A 291 -13.53 11.03 -12.75
CA VAL A 291 -12.61 12.03 -12.20
C VAL A 291 -11.38 12.17 -13.10
N ALA A 292 -10.76 11.05 -13.51
CA ALA A 292 -9.62 11.09 -14.42
C ALA A 292 -9.97 11.75 -15.76
N TRP A 293 -11.14 11.44 -16.29
CA TRP A 293 -11.61 12.00 -17.56
C TRP A 293 -11.86 13.51 -17.51
N GLU A 294 -12.51 13.97 -16.44
CA GLU A 294 -12.88 15.38 -16.30
C GLU A 294 -11.70 16.30 -15.93
N THR A 295 -10.73 15.77 -15.16
CA THR A 295 -9.60 16.57 -14.64
C THR A 295 -8.27 16.31 -15.35
N GLY A 296 -8.12 15.17 -16.05
CA GLY A 296 -6.86 14.73 -16.62
C GLY A 296 -5.83 14.24 -15.58
N CYS A 297 -6.21 14.08 -14.31
CA CYS A 297 -5.29 13.63 -13.28
C CYS A 297 -4.97 12.13 -13.42
N ARG A 298 -3.84 11.74 -12.82
CA ARG A 298 -3.49 10.34 -12.64
C ARG A 298 -4.26 9.77 -11.46
N ILE A 299 -4.86 8.58 -11.62
CA ILE A 299 -5.56 7.87 -10.55
C ILE A 299 -4.75 6.67 -10.09
N HIS A 300 -4.62 6.51 -8.77
CA HIS A 300 -4.18 5.27 -8.16
C HIS A 300 -5.31 4.70 -7.29
N ILE A 301 -5.91 3.60 -7.73
CA ILE A 301 -6.97 2.92 -6.99
C ILE A 301 -6.34 2.07 -5.90
N GLU A 302 -6.70 2.34 -4.67
CA GLU A 302 -6.24 1.61 -3.51
C GLU A 302 -6.98 0.28 -3.36
N HIS A 303 -6.26 -0.78 -2.96
CA HIS A 303 -6.77 -2.13 -2.65
C HIS A 303 -8.06 -2.49 -3.40
N LEU A 304 -8.00 -2.43 -4.75
CA LEU A 304 -9.13 -2.64 -5.65
C LEU A 304 -9.96 -3.91 -5.30
N ASN A 305 -9.29 -4.96 -4.82
CA ASN A 305 -9.92 -6.22 -4.45
C ASN A 305 -10.81 -6.13 -3.19
N SER A 306 -10.67 -5.09 -2.36
CA SER A 306 -11.46 -4.91 -1.15
C SER A 306 -12.47 -3.77 -1.20
N THR A 307 -12.52 -3.03 -2.31
CA THR A 307 -13.43 -1.90 -2.51
C THR A 307 -14.25 -2.05 -3.79
N GLY A 308 -13.99 -1.24 -4.81
CA GLY A 308 -14.76 -1.21 -6.05
C GLY A 308 -14.78 -2.51 -6.86
N GLY A 309 -13.79 -3.38 -6.70
CA GLY A 309 -13.69 -4.65 -7.43
C GLY A 309 -14.23 -5.89 -6.69
N THR A 310 -14.57 -5.78 -5.40
CA THR A 310 -15.04 -6.94 -4.60
C THR A 310 -16.25 -7.60 -5.25
N GLY A 311 -16.17 -8.91 -5.54
CA GLY A 311 -17.21 -9.69 -6.20
C GLY A 311 -17.48 -9.31 -7.65
N ARG A 312 -16.74 -8.34 -8.21
CA ARG A 312 -16.87 -7.82 -9.58
C ARG A 312 -15.52 -7.54 -10.24
N MET A 313 -14.50 -8.27 -9.86
CA MET A 313 -13.12 -7.98 -10.28
C MET A 313 -12.94 -7.97 -11.80
N ALA A 314 -13.58 -8.91 -12.52
CA ALA A 314 -13.49 -8.96 -13.97
C ALA A 314 -14.06 -7.70 -14.63
N ASP A 315 -15.20 -7.18 -14.12
CA ASP A 315 -15.80 -5.94 -14.61
C ASP A 315 -14.91 -4.73 -14.29
N ALA A 316 -14.40 -4.65 -13.06
CA ALA A 316 -13.52 -3.58 -12.62
C ALA A 316 -12.24 -3.50 -13.46
N VAL A 317 -11.57 -4.64 -13.69
CA VAL A 317 -10.38 -4.71 -14.54
C VAL A 317 -10.71 -4.30 -15.99
N ALA A 318 -11.81 -4.82 -16.56
CA ALA A 318 -12.21 -4.47 -17.92
C ALA A 318 -12.52 -2.97 -18.09
N GLN A 319 -13.16 -2.33 -17.07
CA GLN A 319 -13.42 -0.88 -17.08
C GLN A 319 -12.12 -0.08 -17.05
N VAL A 320 -11.18 -0.45 -16.17
CA VAL A 320 -9.87 0.22 -16.11
C VAL A 320 -9.07 -0.01 -17.39
N ASP A 321 -9.05 -1.23 -17.95
CA ASP A 321 -8.36 -1.51 -19.20
C ASP A 321 -8.92 -0.68 -20.36
N ALA A 322 -10.25 -0.53 -20.45
CA ALA A 322 -10.89 0.31 -21.45
C ALA A 322 -10.47 1.80 -21.28
N ALA A 323 -10.52 2.31 -20.07
CA ALA A 323 -10.13 3.69 -19.77
C ALA A 323 -8.64 3.95 -20.08
N ARG A 324 -7.76 2.99 -19.77
CA ARG A 324 -6.33 3.05 -20.12
C ARG A 324 -6.09 3.00 -21.63
N ALA A 325 -6.88 2.21 -22.36
CA ALA A 325 -6.81 2.18 -23.83
C ALA A 325 -7.23 3.50 -24.47
N GLU A 326 -8.07 4.31 -23.80
CA GLU A 326 -8.43 5.67 -24.18
C GLU A 326 -7.39 6.72 -23.76
N GLY A 327 -6.31 6.31 -23.09
CA GLY A 327 -5.17 7.16 -22.71
C GLY A 327 -5.23 7.70 -21.28
N LEU A 328 -6.19 7.28 -20.46
CA LEU A 328 -6.23 7.70 -19.04
C LEU A 328 -5.14 6.99 -18.24
N SER A 329 -4.50 7.72 -17.33
CA SER A 329 -3.47 7.20 -16.44
C SER A 329 -4.09 6.65 -15.16
N ILE A 330 -4.46 5.38 -15.18
CA ILE A 330 -5.07 4.70 -14.03
C ILE A 330 -4.24 3.49 -13.66
N THR A 331 -3.90 3.37 -12.38
CA THR A 331 -3.22 2.23 -11.76
C THR A 331 -4.00 1.77 -10.53
N ALA A 332 -3.70 0.59 -10.01
CA ALA A 332 -4.25 0.16 -8.73
C ALA A 332 -3.23 -0.67 -7.94
N CYS A 333 -3.50 -0.84 -6.65
CA CYS A 333 -2.85 -1.87 -5.86
C CYS A 333 -3.87 -2.84 -5.27
N VAL A 334 -3.38 -4.00 -4.82
CA VAL A 334 -4.13 -5.03 -4.11
C VAL A 334 -3.24 -5.66 -3.04
N TYR A 335 -3.82 -6.34 -2.07
CA TYR A 335 -3.11 -7.24 -1.17
C TYR A 335 -3.58 -8.68 -1.36
N PRO A 336 -2.69 -9.68 -1.21
CA PRO A 336 -2.97 -11.08 -1.54
C PRO A 336 -3.70 -11.82 -0.41
N TYR A 337 -4.84 -11.29 0.06
CA TYR A 337 -5.71 -11.88 1.07
C TYR A 337 -7.17 -11.82 0.62
N THR A 338 -7.97 -12.79 1.05
CA THR A 338 -9.40 -12.91 0.73
C THR A 338 -10.32 -12.29 1.79
N PHE A 339 -9.78 -11.42 2.62
CA PHE A 339 -10.52 -10.67 3.65
C PHE A 339 -9.87 -9.31 3.86
N TRP A 340 -10.71 -8.34 4.18
CA TRP A 340 -10.27 -7.02 4.63
C TRP A 340 -10.51 -6.87 6.13
N ALA A 341 -9.92 -5.87 6.76
CA ALA A 341 -10.19 -5.51 8.14
C ALA A 341 -10.18 -4.01 8.32
N THR A 342 -11.11 -3.55 9.15
CA THR A 342 -11.18 -2.18 9.64
C THR A 342 -11.84 -2.15 11.02
N TYR A 343 -11.95 -0.96 11.61
CA TYR A 343 -12.61 -0.80 12.90
C TYR A 343 -14.12 -1.01 12.77
N ALA A 344 -14.70 -1.82 13.67
CA ALA A 344 -16.10 -2.25 13.60
C ALA A 344 -17.12 -1.10 13.68
N GLY A 345 -16.75 0.03 14.26
CA GLY A 345 -17.58 1.23 14.31
C GLY A 345 -17.66 2.03 13.00
N SER A 346 -16.86 1.70 11.99
CA SER A 346 -16.83 2.42 10.72
C SER A 346 -18.10 2.20 9.88
N ALA A 347 -18.39 3.14 8.98
CA ALA A 347 -19.49 3.07 8.03
C ALA A 347 -19.40 1.87 7.08
N ARG A 348 -18.22 1.28 6.92
CA ARG A 348 -18.01 0.10 6.09
C ARG A 348 -18.81 -1.11 6.59
N PHE A 349 -19.03 -1.20 7.89
CA PHE A 349 -19.86 -2.24 8.49
C PHE A 349 -21.36 -1.91 8.58
N ASP A 350 -21.79 -0.74 8.10
CA ASP A 350 -23.20 -0.42 8.00
C ASP A 350 -23.82 -1.26 6.88
N ASP A 351 -24.91 -1.96 7.22
CA ASP A 351 -25.63 -2.85 6.30
C ASP A 351 -24.71 -3.88 5.57
N PHE A 352 -23.64 -4.32 6.25
CA PHE A 352 -22.59 -5.18 5.66
C PHE A 352 -23.15 -6.50 5.08
N GLN A 353 -24.25 -7.01 5.65
CA GLN A 353 -24.89 -8.23 5.19
C GLN A 353 -25.45 -8.06 3.78
N ASP A 354 -26.14 -6.96 3.54
CA ASP A 354 -26.69 -6.63 2.21
C ASP A 354 -25.60 -6.10 1.25
N LYS A 355 -24.61 -5.37 1.79
CA LYS A 355 -23.54 -4.76 0.99
C LYS A 355 -22.57 -5.81 0.43
N TYR A 356 -22.19 -6.80 1.23
CA TYR A 356 -21.17 -7.79 0.86
C TYR A 356 -21.72 -9.22 0.74
N GLY A 357 -22.98 -9.45 1.04
CA GLY A 357 -23.59 -10.79 1.00
C GLY A 357 -23.04 -11.76 2.05
N ILE A 358 -22.51 -11.25 3.18
CA ILE A 358 -21.88 -12.04 4.24
C ILE A 358 -22.66 -11.95 5.55
N GLY A 359 -22.48 -12.94 6.45
CA GLY A 359 -23.09 -12.96 7.78
C GLY A 359 -22.11 -12.62 8.90
N HIS A 360 -22.61 -12.60 10.14
CA HIS A 360 -21.75 -12.41 11.33
C HIS A 360 -20.69 -13.50 11.45
N GLY A 361 -20.98 -14.75 11.02
CA GLY A 361 -20.01 -15.84 10.98
C GLY A 361 -18.85 -15.67 10.00
N ASP A 362 -18.93 -14.67 9.11
CA ASP A 362 -17.85 -14.29 8.20
C ASP A 362 -17.00 -13.14 8.76
N LEU A 363 -17.28 -12.72 10.00
CA LEU A 363 -16.50 -11.72 10.72
C LEU A 363 -15.61 -12.37 11.78
N GLN A 364 -14.45 -11.77 12.04
CA GLN A 364 -13.54 -12.20 13.11
C GLN A 364 -12.80 -11.00 13.69
N VAL A 365 -12.85 -10.83 15.01
CA VAL A 365 -12.04 -9.79 15.67
C VAL A 365 -10.57 -10.19 15.60
N ALA A 366 -9.70 -9.28 15.23
CA ALA A 366 -8.26 -9.53 15.15
C ALA A 366 -7.70 -10.00 16.51
N ASN A 367 -6.75 -10.91 16.47
CA ASN A 367 -6.13 -11.58 17.63
C ASN A 367 -7.12 -12.38 18.50
N THR A 368 -8.20 -12.86 17.91
CA THR A 368 -9.10 -13.83 18.53
C THR A 368 -9.26 -15.05 17.63
N PRO A 369 -9.45 -16.27 18.20
CA PRO A 369 -9.57 -17.48 17.39
C PRO A 369 -10.95 -17.67 16.76
N ASP A 370 -11.99 -17.03 17.30
CA ASP A 370 -13.38 -17.35 17.01
C ASP A 370 -14.02 -16.35 16.04
N ARG A 371 -14.97 -16.85 15.27
CA ARG A 371 -15.84 -16.05 14.42
C ARG A 371 -16.88 -15.32 15.27
N VAL A 372 -17.30 -14.14 14.81
CA VAL A 372 -18.27 -13.29 15.48
C VAL A 372 -19.67 -13.90 15.42
N THR A 373 -20.42 -13.82 16.52
CA THR A 373 -21.84 -14.14 16.55
C THR A 373 -22.71 -12.89 16.47
N ALA A 374 -23.96 -13.03 16.02
CA ALA A 374 -24.91 -11.92 15.98
C ALA A 374 -25.15 -11.28 17.37
N ALA A 375 -25.03 -12.07 18.45
CA ALA A 375 -25.21 -11.58 19.81
C ALA A 375 -24.05 -10.70 20.30
N GLU A 376 -22.83 -10.96 19.83
CA GLU A 376 -21.62 -10.21 20.23
C GLU A 376 -21.43 -8.93 19.41
N TRP A 377 -21.98 -8.90 18.19
CA TRP A 377 -21.73 -7.82 17.24
C TRP A 377 -22.00 -6.41 17.77
N PRO A 378 -23.10 -6.12 18.49
CA PRO A 378 -23.33 -4.78 19.04
C PRO A 378 -22.21 -4.33 19.98
N SER A 379 -21.69 -5.20 20.83
CA SER A 379 -20.60 -4.91 21.76
C SER A 379 -19.25 -4.71 21.03
N ILE A 380 -19.00 -5.48 19.96
CA ILE A 380 -17.80 -5.33 19.11
C ILE A 380 -17.81 -3.97 18.43
N ARG A 381 -18.96 -3.53 17.90
CA ARG A 381 -19.14 -2.21 17.31
C ARG A 381 -18.95 -1.07 18.33
N GLU A 382 -19.57 -1.17 19.49
CA GLU A 382 -19.44 -0.18 20.55
C GLU A 382 -17.99 0.00 21.01
N ARG A 383 -17.27 -1.11 21.15
CA ARG A 383 -15.84 -1.11 21.52
C ARG A 383 -14.92 -0.75 20.36
N ASN A 384 -15.44 -0.59 19.17
CA ASN A 384 -14.71 -0.26 17.94
C ASN A 384 -13.50 -1.16 17.69
N LEU A 385 -13.68 -2.48 17.82
CA LEU A 385 -12.59 -3.44 17.66
C LEU A 385 -12.22 -3.61 16.18
N LEU A 386 -10.92 -3.78 15.88
CA LEU A 386 -10.47 -4.14 14.55
C LEU A 386 -11.02 -5.52 14.18
N THR A 387 -11.82 -5.56 13.15
CA THR A 387 -12.58 -6.75 12.74
C THR A 387 -12.32 -7.05 11.27
N ALA A 388 -11.95 -8.29 10.99
CA ALA A 388 -11.84 -8.82 9.65
C ALA A 388 -13.19 -9.26 9.11
N ALA A 389 -13.42 -9.03 7.80
CA ALA A 389 -14.57 -9.52 7.06
C ALA A 389 -14.10 -10.38 5.88
N PHE A 390 -14.50 -11.64 5.88
CA PHE A 390 -14.17 -12.62 4.84
C PHE A 390 -15.17 -12.48 3.69
N ALA A 391 -15.04 -11.35 2.97
CA ALA A 391 -16.00 -10.88 1.97
C ALA A 391 -15.42 -10.90 0.53
N MET A 392 -14.16 -11.29 0.36
CA MET A 392 -13.51 -11.37 -0.94
C MET A 392 -13.27 -12.82 -1.35
N SER A 393 -13.37 -13.10 -2.63
CA SER A 393 -13.05 -14.41 -3.18
C SER A 393 -11.58 -14.52 -3.58
N GLU A 394 -11.11 -15.75 -3.80
CA GLU A 394 -9.79 -15.99 -4.38
C GLU A 394 -9.73 -15.51 -5.84
N GLU A 395 -10.86 -15.55 -6.54
CA GLU A 395 -11.03 -15.05 -7.90
C GLU A 395 -10.86 -13.52 -7.95
N ASP A 396 -11.30 -12.80 -6.91
CA ASP A 396 -11.04 -11.35 -6.82
C ASP A 396 -9.55 -11.04 -6.73
N VAL A 397 -8.80 -11.83 -5.96
CA VAL A 397 -7.35 -11.65 -5.82
C VAL A 397 -6.63 -12.01 -7.12
N THR A 398 -6.89 -13.21 -7.66
CA THR A 398 -6.21 -13.69 -8.87
C THR A 398 -6.61 -12.92 -10.11
N GLY A 399 -7.87 -12.48 -10.20
CA GLY A 399 -8.37 -11.63 -11.27
C GLY A 399 -7.68 -10.26 -11.30
N ALA A 400 -7.47 -9.65 -10.15
CA ALA A 400 -6.71 -8.41 -10.05
C ALA A 400 -5.23 -8.63 -10.41
N LEU A 401 -4.62 -9.72 -9.93
CA LEU A 401 -3.23 -10.06 -10.24
C LEU A 401 -3.01 -10.41 -11.72
N ALA A 402 -4.05 -10.71 -12.49
CA ALA A 402 -3.94 -10.90 -13.94
C ALA A 402 -3.67 -9.58 -14.69
N ALA A 403 -4.07 -8.44 -14.15
CA ALA A 403 -3.86 -7.13 -14.77
C ALA A 403 -2.41 -6.64 -14.55
N PRO A 404 -1.64 -6.33 -15.62
CA PRO A 404 -0.20 -6.04 -15.50
C PRO A 404 0.10 -4.69 -14.82
N TRP A 405 -0.88 -3.81 -14.71
CA TRP A 405 -0.79 -2.48 -14.09
C TRP A 405 -1.12 -2.48 -12.60
N VAL A 406 -1.51 -3.61 -12.03
CA VAL A 406 -1.83 -3.75 -10.61
C VAL A 406 -0.54 -3.97 -9.81
N MET A 407 -0.38 -3.19 -8.75
CA MET A 407 0.74 -3.25 -7.79
C MET A 407 0.34 -3.99 -6.52
N ILE A 408 1.29 -4.20 -5.64
CA ILE A 408 1.04 -4.69 -4.29
C ILE A 408 1.15 -3.53 -3.30
N GLY A 409 0.11 -3.39 -2.46
CA GLY A 409 0.09 -2.47 -1.35
C GLY A 409 -0.51 -3.19 -0.14
N SER A 410 0.09 -3.03 1.04
CA SER A 410 -0.27 -3.86 2.19
C SER A 410 -1.55 -3.42 2.90
N ASP A 411 -1.93 -2.16 2.80
CA ASP A 411 -3.00 -1.54 3.62
C ASP A 411 -2.76 -1.82 5.12
N ALA A 412 -1.49 -1.68 5.54
CA ALA A 412 -1.04 -2.09 6.86
C ALA A 412 -1.42 -1.08 7.93
N ILE A 413 -2.30 -1.46 8.83
CA ILE A 413 -2.55 -0.75 10.09
C ILE A 413 -1.49 -1.21 11.08
N LEU A 414 -0.47 -0.37 11.30
CA LEU A 414 0.67 -0.67 12.17
C LEU A 414 0.37 -0.16 13.58
N THR A 415 -0.07 -1.04 14.47
CA THR A 415 -0.34 -0.68 15.88
C THR A 415 0.68 -1.34 16.81
N GLU A 416 0.90 -0.74 17.97
CA GLU A 416 1.74 -1.31 19.03
C GLU A 416 0.99 -2.30 19.94
N SER A 417 -0.32 -2.39 19.76
CA SER A 417 -1.21 -3.23 20.58
C SER A 417 -1.32 -4.68 20.12
N GLY A 418 -0.71 -5.06 18.99
CA GLY A 418 -0.88 -6.38 18.38
C GLY A 418 -2.24 -6.58 17.70
N ASN A 419 -3.02 -5.53 17.51
CA ASN A 419 -4.34 -5.59 16.86
C ASN A 419 -4.23 -5.30 15.35
N ASN A 420 -3.28 -5.96 14.68
CA ASN A 420 -3.01 -5.79 13.25
C ASN A 420 -3.74 -6.85 12.42
N HIS A 421 -3.86 -6.60 11.12
CA HIS A 421 -4.22 -7.61 10.12
C HIS A 421 -2.95 -8.35 9.65
N PRO A 422 -2.99 -9.64 9.26
CA PRO A 422 -1.84 -10.38 8.72
C PRO A 422 -1.12 -9.65 7.57
N ARG A 423 -1.82 -8.87 6.75
CA ARG A 423 -1.23 -8.06 5.68
C ARG A 423 -0.20 -7.04 6.17
N SER A 424 -0.29 -6.63 7.43
CA SER A 424 0.67 -5.70 8.04
C SER A 424 2.04 -6.31 8.30
N THR A 425 2.14 -7.64 8.30
CA THR A 425 3.32 -8.38 8.68
C THR A 425 3.85 -9.33 7.62
N GLY A 426 3.09 -9.59 6.53
CA GLY A 426 3.45 -10.61 5.58
C GLY A 426 2.88 -10.47 4.17
N CYS A 427 2.47 -9.26 3.76
CA CYS A 427 1.84 -9.02 2.46
C CYS A 427 2.73 -9.44 1.27
N PHE A 428 3.99 -9.03 1.30
CA PHE A 428 4.96 -9.25 0.23
C PHE A 428 5.47 -10.69 0.20
N SER A 429 5.78 -11.22 1.38
CA SER A 429 6.19 -12.62 1.51
C SER A 429 5.07 -13.58 1.11
N ARG A 430 3.79 -13.25 1.38
CA ARG A 430 2.64 -14.04 0.94
C ARG A 430 2.51 -14.09 -0.58
N LEU A 431 2.72 -12.95 -1.26
CA LEU A 431 2.70 -12.94 -2.72
C LEU A 431 3.71 -13.93 -3.29
N LEU A 432 4.94 -13.90 -2.78
CA LEU A 432 6.03 -14.78 -3.24
C LEU A 432 5.80 -16.24 -2.83
N GLY A 433 5.42 -16.48 -1.59
CA GLY A 433 5.19 -17.84 -1.08
C GLY A 433 3.96 -18.50 -1.71
N VAL A 434 2.82 -17.85 -1.65
CA VAL A 434 1.54 -18.44 -2.06
C VAL A 434 1.31 -18.31 -3.56
N TYR A 435 1.42 -17.09 -4.12
CA TYR A 435 0.97 -16.84 -5.50
C TYR A 435 2.05 -17.10 -6.55
N VAL A 436 3.32 -17.07 -6.17
CA VAL A 436 4.44 -17.50 -7.05
C VAL A 436 4.75 -18.98 -6.82
N ARG A 437 5.27 -19.33 -5.63
CA ARG A 437 5.82 -20.69 -5.37
C ARG A 437 4.75 -21.77 -5.34
N GLU A 438 3.69 -21.60 -4.54
CA GLU A 438 2.72 -22.68 -4.30
C GLU A 438 1.68 -22.80 -5.42
N ARG A 439 1.20 -21.68 -5.95
CA ARG A 439 0.07 -21.65 -6.91
C ARG A 439 0.50 -21.37 -8.34
N GLY A 440 1.67 -20.77 -8.58
CA GLY A 440 2.13 -20.42 -9.92
C GLY A 440 1.22 -19.43 -10.66
N VAL A 441 0.54 -18.54 -9.93
CA VAL A 441 -0.33 -17.51 -10.52
C VAL A 441 0.49 -16.44 -11.23
N LEU A 442 1.65 -16.10 -10.66
CA LEU A 442 2.60 -15.13 -11.19
C LEU A 442 3.97 -15.78 -11.39
N THR A 443 4.74 -15.29 -12.34
CA THR A 443 6.18 -15.53 -12.37
C THR A 443 6.86 -14.76 -11.24
N LEU A 444 8.09 -15.15 -10.86
CA LEU A 444 8.87 -14.40 -9.88
C LEU A 444 9.11 -12.96 -10.34
N GLU A 445 9.47 -12.76 -11.61
CA GLU A 445 9.70 -11.45 -12.20
C GLU A 445 8.44 -10.58 -12.14
N ASP A 446 7.27 -11.11 -12.55
CA ASP A 446 5.99 -10.38 -12.49
C ASP A 446 5.63 -9.97 -11.05
N ALA A 447 5.84 -10.86 -10.07
CA ALA A 447 5.58 -10.56 -8.67
C ALA A 447 6.52 -9.45 -8.16
N LEU A 448 7.82 -9.56 -8.44
CA LEU A 448 8.80 -8.54 -8.08
C LEU A 448 8.51 -7.21 -8.76
N ALA A 449 8.12 -7.20 -10.03
CA ALA A 449 7.75 -5.97 -10.73
C ALA A 449 6.64 -5.19 -10.00
N ARG A 450 5.62 -5.89 -9.48
CA ARG A 450 4.48 -5.31 -8.75
C ARG A 450 4.85 -4.74 -7.39
N MET A 451 5.95 -5.18 -6.82
CA MET A 451 6.44 -4.77 -5.51
C MET A 451 7.61 -3.79 -5.58
N THR A 452 8.16 -3.53 -6.76
CA THR A 452 9.39 -2.76 -6.92
C THR A 452 9.30 -1.71 -8.03
N ILE A 453 9.47 -2.11 -9.30
CA ILE A 453 9.59 -1.17 -10.41
C ILE A 453 8.27 -0.48 -10.77
N LEU A 454 7.09 -1.14 -10.62
CA LEU A 454 5.80 -0.48 -10.88
C LEU A 454 5.51 0.61 -9.85
N PRO A 455 5.65 0.38 -8.51
CA PRO A 455 5.62 1.44 -7.51
C PRO A 455 6.61 2.58 -7.78
N ALA A 456 7.85 2.26 -8.16
CA ALA A 456 8.83 3.28 -8.49
C ALA A 456 8.37 4.13 -9.68
N ARG A 457 7.89 3.51 -10.77
CA ARG A 457 7.37 4.20 -11.96
C ARG A 457 6.11 5.04 -11.69
N LEU A 458 5.28 4.66 -10.74
CA LEU A 458 4.14 5.48 -10.31
C LEU A 458 4.60 6.87 -9.86
N LEU A 459 5.78 6.96 -9.23
CA LEU A 459 6.25 8.16 -8.55
C LEU A 459 7.56 8.74 -9.09
N GLU A 460 8.26 8.10 -10.06
CA GLU A 460 9.55 8.60 -10.56
C GLU A 460 9.45 9.96 -11.28
N GLY A 461 8.28 10.31 -11.81
CA GLY A 461 7.98 11.65 -12.33
C GLY A 461 7.63 12.68 -11.26
N VAL A 462 7.30 12.21 -10.04
CA VAL A 462 6.95 13.05 -8.88
C VAL A 462 8.17 13.32 -8.01
N SER A 463 9.03 12.31 -7.86
CA SER A 463 10.18 12.30 -6.95
C SER A 463 11.40 11.70 -7.63
N SER A 464 12.45 12.48 -7.80
CA SER A 464 13.75 12.00 -8.32
C SER A 464 14.36 10.90 -7.45
N ALA A 465 14.01 10.88 -6.15
CA ALA A 465 14.40 9.80 -5.25
C ALA A 465 13.82 8.46 -5.67
N MET A 466 12.64 8.42 -6.30
CA MET A 466 12.01 7.19 -6.79
C MET A 466 12.59 6.72 -8.12
N ALA A 467 13.16 7.62 -8.94
CA ALA A 467 13.80 7.27 -10.20
C ALA A 467 15.02 6.34 -10.02
N ARG A 468 15.63 6.33 -8.82
CA ARG A 468 16.78 5.48 -8.49
C ARG A 468 16.42 4.26 -7.63
N ARG A 469 15.14 4.00 -7.37
CA ARG A 469 14.64 2.88 -6.53
C ARG A 469 13.87 1.84 -7.34
N GLY A 470 13.57 0.71 -6.71
CA GLY A 470 12.83 -0.39 -7.33
C GLY A 470 13.58 -1.13 -8.43
N ARG A 471 14.92 -1.05 -8.46
CA ARG A 471 15.80 -1.63 -9.48
C ARG A 471 17.14 -2.08 -8.91
N ILE A 472 17.75 -3.13 -9.49
CA ILE A 472 19.12 -3.55 -9.23
C ILE A 472 19.95 -3.18 -10.47
N GLN A 473 20.41 -1.95 -10.52
CA GLN A 473 21.14 -1.38 -11.65
C GLN A 473 22.28 -0.49 -11.12
N ALA A 474 23.38 -0.38 -11.88
CA ALA A 474 24.45 0.54 -11.53
C ALA A 474 23.92 1.99 -11.47
N GLY A 475 24.23 2.70 -10.40
CA GLY A 475 23.72 4.03 -10.10
C GLY A 475 22.39 4.06 -9.33
N ALA A 476 21.72 2.92 -9.13
CA ALA A 476 20.53 2.83 -8.28
C ALA A 476 20.90 2.96 -6.79
N VAL A 477 19.94 3.38 -5.98
CA VAL A 477 20.07 3.33 -4.51
C VAL A 477 20.13 1.87 -4.07
N ALA A 478 21.03 1.55 -3.15
CA ALA A 478 21.21 0.22 -2.60
C ALA A 478 20.13 -0.14 -1.58
N ASP A 479 18.86 -0.06 -2.03
CA ASP A 479 17.69 -0.61 -1.36
C ASP A 479 17.47 -2.01 -1.93
N VAL A 480 17.83 -3.04 -1.15
CA VAL A 480 17.91 -4.43 -1.63
C VAL A 480 17.24 -5.38 -0.65
N THR A 481 16.46 -6.33 -1.16
CA THR A 481 15.91 -7.44 -0.40
C THR A 481 16.48 -8.75 -0.90
N VAL A 482 17.05 -9.53 0.02
CA VAL A 482 17.60 -10.87 -0.25
C VAL A 482 16.77 -11.91 0.50
N PHE A 483 16.22 -12.88 -0.22
CA PHE A 483 15.33 -13.87 0.36
C PHE A 483 15.54 -15.27 -0.20
N ASP A 484 15.16 -16.25 0.58
CA ASP A 484 15.14 -17.66 0.19
C ASP A 484 13.82 -17.96 -0.54
N PRO A 485 13.85 -18.27 -1.85
CA PRO A 485 12.63 -18.51 -2.63
C PRO A 485 11.87 -19.78 -2.20
N ASP A 486 12.55 -20.72 -1.54
CA ASP A 486 11.95 -21.99 -1.11
C ASP A 486 11.20 -21.85 0.22
N THR A 487 11.56 -20.88 1.06
CA THR A 487 11.01 -20.73 2.42
C THR A 487 10.26 -19.44 2.66
N ILE A 488 10.34 -18.44 1.75
CA ILE A 488 9.62 -17.18 1.92
C ILE A 488 8.11 -17.38 2.00
N ILE A 489 7.50 -16.87 3.10
CA ILE A 489 6.05 -16.97 3.37
C ILE A 489 5.62 -16.04 4.48
N ASP A 490 4.36 -15.59 4.46
CA ASP A 490 3.71 -14.99 5.62
C ASP A 490 3.44 -16.05 6.71
N ARG A 491 3.45 -15.62 7.97
CA ARG A 491 3.23 -16.52 9.10
C ARG A 491 2.10 -16.06 10.01
N SER A 492 1.67 -14.82 9.87
CA SER A 492 0.54 -14.28 10.62
C SER A 492 -0.78 -14.85 10.14
N SER A 493 -1.72 -14.95 11.05
CA SER A 493 -3.14 -15.21 10.79
C SER A 493 -3.99 -14.12 11.45
N ILE A 494 -5.28 -14.10 11.19
CA ILE A 494 -6.16 -13.15 11.89
C ILE A 494 -6.26 -13.46 13.40
N ALA A 495 -6.04 -14.70 13.80
CA ALA A 495 -6.01 -15.10 15.21
C ALA A 495 -4.69 -14.72 15.91
N ASP A 496 -3.59 -14.56 15.15
CA ASP A 496 -2.29 -14.11 15.64
C ASP A 496 -1.63 -13.24 14.55
N THR A 497 -1.83 -11.95 14.64
CA THR A 497 -1.41 -10.98 13.63
C THR A 497 -0.01 -10.42 13.88
N GLY A 498 0.67 -10.86 14.94
CA GLY A 498 1.97 -10.33 15.37
C GLY A 498 3.16 -11.20 14.98
N VAL A 499 3.05 -12.08 13.99
CA VAL A 499 4.12 -13.00 13.58
C VAL A 499 4.82 -12.46 12.33
N ALA A 500 6.14 -12.25 12.41
CA ALA A 500 6.94 -11.83 11.27
C ALA A 500 7.03 -12.91 10.19
N SER A 501 7.16 -12.51 8.93
CA SER A 501 7.41 -13.36 7.77
C SER A 501 8.68 -14.21 7.93
N ALA A 502 8.75 -15.33 7.22
CA ALA A 502 9.94 -16.16 7.10
C ALA A 502 10.56 -16.01 5.70
N GLY A 503 11.84 -16.39 5.59
CA GLY A 503 12.57 -16.48 4.32
C GLY A 503 13.19 -15.18 3.83
N VAL A 504 12.94 -14.02 4.45
CA VAL A 504 13.69 -12.79 4.18
C VAL A 504 14.98 -12.82 4.99
N GLU A 505 16.12 -12.94 4.33
CA GLU A 505 17.43 -13.13 4.94
C GLU A 505 18.16 -11.80 5.20
N HIS A 506 18.20 -10.91 4.19
CA HIS A 506 18.85 -9.62 4.32
C HIS A 506 17.97 -8.52 3.72
N VAL A 507 17.98 -7.36 4.36
CA VAL A 507 17.38 -6.12 3.85
C VAL A 507 18.38 -5.00 4.03
N LEU A 508 18.70 -4.33 2.93
CA LEU A 508 19.55 -3.14 2.91
C LEU A 508 18.69 -1.93 2.54
N VAL A 509 18.87 -0.85 3.25
CA VAL A 509 18.28 0.46 2.96
C VAL A 509 19.43 1.45 2.84
N GLY A 510 19.59 2.06 1.66
CA GLY A 510 20.73 2.93 1.36
C GLY A 510 22.07 2.24 1.65
N GLY A 511 22.23 0.97 1.28
CA GLY A 511 23.43 0.17 1.49
C GLY A 511 23.69 -0.32 2.92
N ARG A 512 22.86 0.04 3.90
CA ARG A 512 22.99 -0.36 5.30
C ARG A 512 22.06 -1.52 5.63
N PHE A 513 22.59 -2.54 6.33
CA PHE A 513 21.79 -3.71 6.72
C PHE A 513 20.84 -3.38 7.88
N VAL A 514 19.56 -3.25 7.60
CA VAL A 514 18.49 -3.17 8.61
C VAL A 514 18.02 -4.58 9.03
N ARG A 515 18.33 -5.61 8.21
CA ARG A 515 18.14 -7.03 8.52
C ARG A 515 19.29 -7.84 7.97
N ARG A 516 19.83 -8.77 8.79
CA ARG A 516 20.93 -9.63 8.38
C ARG A 516 20.75 -11.03 8.96
N ASN A 517 20.90 -12.07 8.12
CA ASN A 517 20.70 -13.47 8.50
C ASN A 517 19.36 -13.71 9.22
N GLY A 518 18.28 -13.14 8.69
CA GLY A 518 16.95 -13.27 9.26
C GLY A 518 16.69 -12.48 10.56
N ILE A 519 17.62 -11.63 11.01
CA ILE A 519 17.52 -10.87 12.26
C ILE A 519 17.52 -9.37 11.97
N ASN A 520 16.52 -8.64 12.49
CA ASN A 520 16.44 -7.19 12.37
C ASN A 520 17.52 -6.52 13.25
N ASP A 521 18.31 -5.63 12.67
CA ASP A 521 19.24 -4.77 13.40
C ASP A 521 18.54 -3.47 13.81
N ARG A 522 18.04 -3.42 15.02
CA ARG A 522 17.27 -2.28 15.53
C ARG A 522 18.11 -1.03 15.80
N SER A 523 19.44 -1.12 15.72
CA SER A 523 20.35 0.02 15.82
C SER A 523 20.52 0.77 14.51
N GLU A 524 20.18 0.12 13.37
CA GLU A 524 20.27 0.69 12.03
C GLU A 524 18.98 1.37 11.63
N ARG A 525 19.07 2.67 11.34
CA ARG A 525 17.93 3.53 11.01
C ARG A 525 18.26 4.47 9.85
N PRO A 526 18.52 3.91 8.66
CA PRO A 526 18.95 4.70 7.50
C PRO A 526 17.80 5.29 6.67
N GLY A 527 16.54 5.13 7.08
CA GLY A 527 15.39 5.57 6.31
C GLY A 527 15.39 7.07 6.02
N LEU A 528 15.10 7.43 4.79
CA LEU A 528 15.05 8.82 4.33
C LEU A 528 13.64 9.20 3.86
N PRO A 529 13.27 10.48 3.96
CA PRO A 529 12.02 10.96 3.40
C PRO A 529 12.05 10.88 1.86
N ILE A 530 10.97 10.38 1.30
CA ILE A 530 10.67 10.44 -0.14
C ILE A 530 9.65 11.55 -0.34
N LEU A 531 10.06 12.59 -1.03
CA LEU A 531 9.26 13.81 -1.20
C LEU A 531 9.05 14.09 -2.68
N ARG A 532 7.96 14.77 -2.99
CA ARG A 532 7.79 15.42 -4.29
C ARG A 532 8.93 16.43 -4.48
N ASP A 533 9.51 16.43 -5.67
CA ASP A 533 10.54 17.42 -6.01
C ASP A 533 9.97 18.83 -5.99
N ALA A 534 10.75 19.79 -5.51
CA ALA A 534 10.40 21.20 -5.62
C ALA A 534 10.42 21.64 -7.10
N GLU A 535 9.50 22.53 -7.47
CA GLU A 535 9.49 23.17 -8.80
C GLU A 535 10.71 24.06 -9.02
#